data_89ea6a8d16255aa8a688735991494bed
#
_entry.id   89ea6a8d16255aa8a688735991494bed
#
_cell.length_a   1.000
_cell.length_b   1.000
_cell.length_c   1.000
_cell.angle_alpha   90.00
_cell.angle_beta   90.00
_cell.angle_gamma   90.00
#
_symmetry.space_group_name_H-M   'P 1'
#
loop_
_entity.id
_entity.type
_entity.pdbx_description
1 polymer ?
#
loop_
_entity_poly.entity_id
_entity_poly.type
_entity_poly.pdbx_seq_one_letter_code
_entity_poly.pdbx_strand_id
1 'polypeptide(L)'
;MATWWNILSRKLTERGATALLATTALCGCNSVDIITSGNGSDEPAEEWKRVEVEVLDYSPAPGQFVNVIPEYTPGDTRDDMARKASASLNAGREITLGAWGGYVTLRLPVPLINAPGPDLRVCGNAILSGINDAGIPYGSSEPGIVEVMQDSNGNGLPDDGWLELRGECYEDALSDYFVIYTPDGEDGDIAWIASDGSLGIIPHLDAFHAQPYYPQWVDKETLTFYGKRLPDNGFYNAATGKFDLFGYAGYADSFPDTDERSTLDLDNAVDASGNTAVPAQIDFIRITTGVLQVNGPLGECSTEISGIEIPVF
;
A
#
# COMPACT_ATOMS: atom_id res chain seq x y z
N MET A 1 16.54 0.90 31.50
CA MET A 1 15.71 0.51 30.35
C MET A 1 14.47 -0.31 30.72
N ALA A 2 14.32 -0.82 31.92
CA ALA A 2 13.18 -1.69 32.33
C ALA A 2 11.94 -0.97 32.91
N THR A 3 11.90 0.36 32.95
CA THR A 3 10.85 1.12 33.66
C THR A 3 9.75 1.69 32.76
N TRP A 4 9.90 1.67 31.46
CA TRP A 4 8.91 2.24 30.52
C TRP A 4 7.86 1.23 30.04
N TRP A 5 8.19 -0.05 30.03
CA TRP A 5 7.28 -1.14 29.62
C TRP A 5 6.05 -1.29 30.54
N ASN A 6 6.22 -1.05 31.83
CA ASN A 6 5.15 -1.22 32.82
C ASN A 6 4.06 -0.14 32.82
N ILE A 7 4.24 0.96 32.07
CA ILE A 7 3.25 2.05 32.04
C ILE A 7 2.26 1.88 30.88
N LEU A 8 2.69 1.31 29.79
CA LEU A 8 1.82 1.08 28.61
C LEU A 8 0.90 -0.15 28.78
N SER A 9 1.39 -1.25 29.37
CA SER A 9 0.62 -2.47 29.54
C SER A 9 -0.59 -2.35 30.50
N ARG A 10 -0.58 -1.37 31.42
CA ARG A 10 -1.69 -1.17 32.37
C ARG A 10 -2.90 -0.42 31.84
N LYS A 11 -2.82 0.21 30.68
CA LYS A 11 -3.97 0.98 30.10
C LYS A 11 -4.82 0.22 29.09
N LEU A 12 -4.38 -0.94 28.61
CA LEU A 12 -5.08 -1.72 27.57
C LEU A 12 -5.98 -2.86 28.09
N THR A 13 -5.91 -3.21 29.38
CA THR A 13 -6.64 -4.38 29.94
C THR A 13 -8.10 -4.13 30.35
N GLU A 14 -8.68 -2.95 30.11
CA GLU A 14 -10.04 -2.64 30.58
C GLU A 14 -11.09 -2.42 29.49
N ARG A 15 -10.91 -2.86 28.25
CA ARG A 15 -11.97 -2.80 27.24
C ARG A 15 -12.25 -4.17 26.64
N GLY A 16 -13.38 -4.75 27.08
CA GLY A 16 -13.86 -6.04 26.61
C GLY A 16 -14.03 -6.11 25.09
N ALA A 17 -13.43 -7.09 24.48
CA ALA A 17 -13.53 -7.41 23.06
C ALA A 17 -14.88 -8.08 22.79
N THR A 18 -15.72 -7.44 21.98
CA THR A 18 -16.86 -8.10 21.34
C THR A 18 -16.39 -8.57 19.98
N ALA A 19 -16.24 -9.88 19.83
CA ALA A 19 -15.83 -10.51 18.59
C ALA A 19 -16.86 -10.27 17.48
N LEU A 20 -16.45 -9.67 16.37
CA LEU A 20 -17.24 -9.60 15.15
C LEU A 20 -16.58 -10.53 14.12
N LEU A 21 -17.28 -11.59 13.72
CA LEU A 21 -16.85 -12.49 12.66
C LEU A 21 -16.83 -11.72 11.34
N ALA A 22 -15.63 -11.51 10.79
CA ALA A 22 -15.48 -11.16 9.40
C ALA A 22 -15.24 -12.46 8.60
N THR A 23 -16.21 -12.85 7.79
CA THR A 23 -16.06 -13.93 6.83
C THR A 23 -15.26 -13.41 5.65
N THR A 24 -14.06 -13.93 5.47
CA THR A 24 -13.28 -13.74 4.24
C THR A 24 -14.02 -14.40 3.09
N ALA A 25 -14.65 -13.58 2.24
CA ALA A 25 -15.12 -14.04 0.94
C ALA A 25 -13.95 -13.98 -0.03
N LEU A 26 -13.47 -15.15 -0.43
CA LEU A 26 -12.66 -15.31 -1.63
C LEU A 26 -13.55 -14.91 -2.82
N CYS A 27 -13.40 -13.70 -3.32
CA CYS A 27 -14.15 -13.23 -4.49
C CYS A 27 -13.31 -13.44 -5.74
N GLY A 28 -13.60 -14.54 -6.44
CA GLY A 28 -13.24 -14.66 -7.84
C GLY A 28 -14.07 -13.65 -8.63
N CYS A 29 -13.43 -12.90 -9.53
CA CYS A 29 -14.08 -11.97 -10.43
C CYS A 29 -15.16 -12.65 -11.26
N ASN A 30 -16.44 -12.39 -10.92
CA ASN A 30 -17.57 -12.57 -11.80
C ASN A 30 -18.26 -11.21 -11.93
N SER A 31 -18.27 -10.70 -13.16
CA SER A 31 -18.97 -9.49 -13.56
C SER A 31 -20.44 -9.53 -13.17
N VAL A 32 -20.89 -8.56 -12.41
CA VAL A 32 -22.30 -8.25 -12.20
C VAL A 32 -22.61 -6.97 -12.97
N ASP A 33 -23.37 -7.11 -14.05
CA ASP A 33 -23.88 -6.00 -14.84
C ASP A 33 -24.86 -5.18 -14.00
N ILE A 34 -24.47 -3.96 -13.61
CA ILE A 34 -25.40 -2.95 -13.10
C ILE A 34 -25.76 -2.02 -14.26
N ILE A 35 -26.98 -2.16 -14.78
CA ILE A 35 -27.54 -1.24 -15.77
C ILE A 35 -27.86 0.08 -15.08
N THR A 36 -27.05 1.12 -15.31
CA THR A 36 -27.44 2.50 -15.06
C THR A 36 -27.74 3.19 -16.38
N SER A 37 -28.99 3.57 -16.59
CA SER A 37 -29.42 4.41 -17.70
C SER A 37 -28.94 5.85 -17.47
N GLY A 38 -27.94 6.30 -18.20
CA GLY A 38 -27.50 7.68 -18.28
C GLY A 38 -26.99 7.97 -19.69
N ASN A 39 -27.51 9.01 -20.33
CA ASN A 39 -27.07 9.52 -21.62
C ASN A 39 -25.57 9.84 -21.58
N GLY A 40 -24.74 9.01 -22.16
CA GLY A 40 -23.31 9.22 -22.28
C GLY A 40 -22.90 9.23 -23.75
N SER A 41 -21.98 10.08 -24.10
CA SER A 41 -21.20 10.06 -25.33
C SER A 41 -20.59 8.63 -25.51
N ASP A 42 -20.74 8.06 -26.72
CA ASP A 42 -20.13 6.78 -27.14
C ASP A 42 -18.60 6.90 -27.32
N GLU A 43 -17.86 7.27 -26.27
CA GLU A 43 -16.44 6.99 -26.22
C GLU A 43 -16.29 5.54 -25.73
N PRO A 44 -15.54 4.68 -26.43
CA PRO A 44 -15.27 3.34 -25.95
C PRO A 44 -14.60 3.43 -24.57
N ALA A 45 -15.11 2.67 -23.60
CA ALA A 45 -14.43 2.57 -22.30
C ALA A 45 -12.99 2.15 -22.56
N GLU A 46 -12.03 2.88 -21.98
CA GLU A 46 -10.62 2.52 -22.06
C GLU A 46 -10.45 1.08 -21.58
N GLU A 47 -9.94 0.22 -22.46
CA GLU A 47 -9.63 -1.16 -22.10
C GLU A 47 -8.28 -1.16 -21.37
N TRP A 48 -8.25 -1.68 -20.14
CA TRP A 48 -7.03 -1.81 -19.35
C TRP A 48 -6.48 -3.22 -19.46
N LYS A 49 -5.18 -3.34 -19.66
CA LYS A 49 -4.49 -4.61 -19.79
C LYS A 49 -3.42 -4.77 -18.72
N ARG A 50 -3.47 -5.87 -17.99
CA ARG A 50 -2.42 -6.27 -17.06
C ARG A 50 -1.11 -6.53 -17.81
N VAL A 51 -0.02 -5.99 -17.28
CA VAL A 51 1.35 -6.24 -17.77
C VAL A 51 2.11 -7.11 -16.79
N GLU A 52 3.01 -7.95 -17.33
CA GLU A 52 3.95 -8.68 -16.50
C GLU A 52 4.95 -7.71 -15.87
N VAL A 53 5.42 -8.01 -14.65
CA VAL A 53 6.42 -7.22 -13.94
C VAL A 53 7.46 -8.14 -13.32
N GLU A 54 8.67 -7.62 -13.13
CA GLU A 54 9.70 -8.26 -12.32
C GLU A 54 9.89 -7.46 -11.05
N VAL A 55 9.77 -8.12 -9.90
CA VAL A 55 10.08 -7.51 -8.59
C VAL A 55 11.59 -7.54 -8.40
N LEU A 56 12.21 -6.36 -8.35
CA LEU A 56 13.64 -6.18 -8.12
C LEU A 56 13.99 -6.08 -6.62
N ASP A 57 13.09 -5.47 -5.83
CA ASP A 57 13.21 -5.40 -4.37
C ASP A 57 11.83 -5.53 -3.75
N TYR A 58 11.71 -6.38 -2.74
CA TYR A 58 10.50 -6.57 -1.93
C TYR A 58 10.87 -6.41 -0.47
N SER A 59 10.52 -5.27 0.10
CA SER A 59 10.88 -4.85 1.45
C SER A 59 9.65 -4.39 2.22
N PRO A 60 8.73 -5.30 2.58
CA PRO A 60 7.57 -4.93 3.39
C PRO A 60 8.01 -4.50 4.79
N ALA A 61 7.33 -3.49 5.35
CA ALA A 61 7.40 -3.23 6.78
C ALA A 61 6.63 -4.29 7.56
N PRO A 62 6.84 -4.45 8.86
CA PRO A 62 6.07 -5.43 9.66
C PRO A 62 4.57 -5.19 9.57
N GLY A 63 3.78 -6.29 9.47
CA GLY A 63 2.33 -6.20 9.35
C GLY A 63 1.63 -7.55 9.34
N GLN A 64 0.30 -7.51 9.49
CA GLN A 64 -0.53 -8.69 9.70
C GLN A 64 -0.58 -9.66 8.51
N PHE A 65 -0.27 -9.22 7.30
CA PHE A 65 -0.22 -10.06 6.09
C PHE A 65 1.21 -10.41 5.65
N VAL A 66 2.21 -9.83 6.29
CA VAL A 66 3.61 -10.16 6.04
C VAL A 66 3.87 -11.62 6.43
N ASN A 67 4.66 -12.34 5.62
CA ASN A 67 4.88 -13.78 5.65
C ASN A 67 3.72 -14.65 5.10
N VAL A 68 2.59 -14.06 4.70
CA VAL A 68 1.42 -14.78 4.18
C VAL A 68 1.15 -14.44 2.72
N ILE A 69 1.25 -13.17 2.33
CA ILE A 69 1.05 -12.72 0.95
C ILE A 69 2.22 -11.83 0.46
N PRO A 70 3.22 -12.46 -0.22
CA PRO A 70 3.32 -13.88 -0.56
C PRO A 70 3.78 -14.73 0.62
N GLU A 71 3.44 -16.03 0.60
CA GLU A 71 3.77 -16.98 1.66
C GLU A 71 5.28 -17.18 1.81
N TYR A 72 5.79 -16.92 3.01
CA TYR A 72 7.16 -17.25 3.41
C TYR A 72 7.28 -18.75 3.70
N THR A 73 8.35 -19.36 3.21
CA THR A 73 8.74 -20.73 3.54
C THR A 73 10.07 -20.71 4.28
N PRO A 74 10.24 -21.42 5.40
CA PRO A 74 11.48 -21.40 6.15
C PRO A 74 12.71 -21.66 5.28
N GLY A 75 13.64 -20.71 5.27
CA GLY A 75 14.83 -20.69 4.43
C GLY A 75 14.75 -19.83 3.19
N ASP A 76 13.60 -19.23 2.89
CA ASP A 76 13.52 -18.22 1.83
C ASP A 76 14.44 -17.03 2.12
N THR A 77 15.13 -16.60 1.10
CA THR A 77 15.94 -15.38 1.08
C THR A 77 15.13 -14.18 0.57
N ARG A 78 15.71 -12.98 0.62
CA ARG A 78 15.12 -11.78 -0.02
C ARG A 78 14.81 -12.02 -1.50
N ASP A 79 15.76 -12.64 -2.23
CA ASP A 79 15.59 -12.92 -3.66
C ASP A 79 14.47 -13.96 -3.88
N ASP A 80 14.29 -14.92 -2.98
CA ASP A 80 13.19 -15.88 -3.03
C ASP A 80 11.85 -15.17 -2.86
N MET A 81 11.76 -14.24 -1.89
CA MET A 81 10.54 -13.49 -1.65
C MET A 81 10.23 -12.52 -2.79
N ALA A 82 11.23 -11.85 -3.38
CA ALA A 82 11.05 -11.03 -4.58
C ALA A 82 10.51 -11.85 -5.77
N ARG A 83 11.04 -13.07 -5.98
CA ARG A 83 10.51 -13.99 -7.02
C ARG A 83 9.08 -14.45 -6.74
N LYS A 84 8.73 -14.72 -5.48
CA LYS A 84 7.37 -15.06 -5.08
C LYS A 84 6.42 -13.89 -5.26
N ALA A 85 6.84 -12.67 -4.95
CA ALA A 85 6.09 -11.45 -5.21
C ALA A 85 5.85 -11.24 -6.71
N SER A 86 6.90 -11.40 -7.57
CA SER A 86 6.72 -11.37 -9.04
C SER A 86 5.70 -12.40 -9.52
N ALA A 87 5.79 -13.62 -9.02
CA ALA A 87 4.86 -14.70 -9.41
C ALA A 87 3.42 -14.43 -8.93
N SER A 88 3.24 -13.77 -7.79
CA SER A 88 1.92 -13.37 -7.29
C SER A 88 1.32 -12.28 -8.17
N LEU A 89 2.04 -11.18 -8.40
CA LEU A 89 1.58 -10.06 -9.23
C LEU A 89 1.23 -10.49 -10.66
N ASN A 90 2.08 -11.30 -11.28
CA ASN A 90 1.86 -11.80 -12.65
C ASN A 90 0.69 -12.80 -12.74
N ALA A 91 0.30 -13.38 -11.61
CA ALA A 91 -0.91 -14.22 -11.51
C ALA A 91 -2.15 -13.44 -11.04
N GLY A 92 -2.08 -12.12 -10.88
CA GLY A 92 -3.16 -11.28 -10.38
C GLY A 92 -3.50 -11.55 -8.91
N ARG A 93 -2.52 -12.00 -8.12
CA ARG A 93 -2.66 -12.23 -6.69
C ARG A 93 -1.96 -11.13 -5.91
N GLU A 94 -2.51 -10.80 -4.76
CA GLU A 94 -2.01 -9.76 -3.89
C GLU A 94 -0.61 -10.08 -3.32
N ILE A 95 0.13 -9.01 -3.08
CA ILE A 95 1.25 -8.94 -2.16
C ILE A 95 0.99 -7.79 -1.18
N THR A 96 1.43 -7.93 0.06
CA THR A 96 1.34 -6.86 1.06
C THR A 96 2.63 -6.08 1.12
N LEU A 97 2.55 -4.77 1.34
CA LEU A 97 3.72 -3.95 1.65
C LEU A 97 3.89 -3.74 3.15
N GLY A 98 2.94 -4.22 3.97
CA GLY A 98 2.94 -4.03 5.41
C GLY A 98 2.73 -2.57 5.82
N ALA A 99 3.07 -2.24 7.04
CA ALA A 99 2.90 -0.90 7.60
C ALA A 99 3.70 0.18 6.83
N TRP A 100 3.61 1.42 7.30
CA TRP A 100 4.22 2.59 6.66
C TRP A 100 5.68 2.38 6.26
N GLY A 101 5.99 2.78 5.04
CA GLY A 101 7.35 2.76 4.49
C GLY A 101 7.74 1.43 3.86
N GLY A 102 6.97 0.33 4.09
CA GLY A 102 7.19 -0.91 3.35
C GLY A 102 6.94 -0.71 1.86
N TYR A 103 7.78 -1.31 1.01
CA TYR A 103 7.76 -1.02 -0.42
C TYR A 103 8.09 -2.22 -1.30
N VAL A 104 7.75 -2.05 -2.58
CA VAL A 104 8.18 -2.92 -3.68
C VAL A 104 8.73 -2.09 -4.83
N THR A 105 9.80 -2.56 -5.47
CA THR A 105 10.35 -1.99 -6.71
C THR A 105 10.15 -2.97 -7.86
N LEU A 106 9.49 -2.51 -8.91
CA LEU A 106 9.11 -3.29 -10.08
C LEU A 106 9.90 -2.81 -11.31
N ARG A 107 10.26 -3.76 -12.19
CA ARG A 107 10.74 -3.48 -13.54
C ARG A 107 9.65 -3.87 -14.54
N LEU A 108 9.37 -3.00 -15.50
CA LEU A 108 8.53 -3.28 -16.65
C LEU A 108 9.33 -4.05 -17.72
N PRO A 109 8.74 -5.02 -18.41
CA PRO A 109 9.43 -5.78 -19.46
C PRO A 109 9.72 -4.94 -20.71
N VAL A 110 8.92 -3.90 -20.90
CA VAL A 110 9.03 -2.89 -21.97
C VAL A 110 8.75 -1.54 -21.33
N PRO A 111 9.53 -0.49 -21.67
CA PRO A 111 9.25 0.85 -21.18
C PRO A 111 7.81 1.28 -21.46
N LEU A 112 7.13 1.85 -20.46
CA LEU A 112 5.84 2.49 -20.62
C LEU A 112 6.05 3.91 -21.12
N ILE A 113 5.53 4.21 -22.30
CA ILE A 113 5.61 5.53 -22.92
C ILE A 113 4.52 6.42 -22.32
N ASN A 114 4.88 7.65 -21.94
CA ASN A 114 3.93 8.67 -21.55
C ASN A 114 3.02 9.03 -22.74
N ALA A 115 1.71 8.98 -22.54
CA ALA A 115 0.69 9.27 -23.53
C ALA A 115 -0.31 10.31 -22.96
N PRO A 116 -1.13 10.96 -23.78
CA PRO A 116 -2.18 11.84 -23.24
C PRO A 116 -3.20 11.08 -22.38
N GLY A 117 -3.39 11.54 -21.13
CA GLY A 117 -4.30 10.94 -20.16
C GLY A 117 -3.64 9.89 -19.26
N PRO A 118 -4.42 9.10 -18.52
CA PRO A 118 -3.86 8.12 -17.59
C PRO A 118 -3.00 7.06 -18.28
N ASP A 119 -1.80 6.80 -17.74
CA ASP A 119 -0.83 5.87 -18.31
C ASP A 119 -0.81 4.51 -17.62
N LEU A 120 -1.15 4.46 -16.34
CA LEU A 120 -1.12 3.20 -15.58
C LEU A 120 -2.13 3.18 -14.44
N ARG A 121 -2.38 1.97 -13.95
CA ARG A 121 -3.10 1.68 -12.72
C ARG A 121 -2.29 0.67 -11.91
N VAL A 122 -2.18 0.91 -10.61
CA VAL A 122 -1.72 -0.10 -9.66
C VAL A 122 -2.96 -0.76 -9.09
N CYS A 123 -3.20 -2.02 -9.45
CA CYS A 123 -4.35 -2.77 -8.94
C CYS A 123 -4.14 -3.15 -7.48
N GLY A 124 -5.18 -2.96 -6.67
CA GLY A 124 -5.19 -3.24 -5.23
C GLY A 124 -6.44 -3.98 -4.79
N ASN A 125 -6.76 -3.87 -3.50
CA ASN A 125 -7.97 -4.45 -2.93
C ASN A 125 -8.90 -3.40 -2.30
N ALA A 126 -8.67 -2.12 -2.54
CA ALA A 126 -9.49 -1.04 -2.03
C ALA A 126 -10.96 -1.19 -2.43
N ILE A 127 -11.87 -1.01 -1.48
CA ILE A 127 -13.30 -1.04 -1.69
C ILE A 127 -14.00 0.14 -1.03
N LEU A 128 -15.04 0.66 -1.66
CA LEU A 128 -15.90 1.68 -1.09
C LEU A 128 -17.14 1.04 -0.45
N SER A 129 -17.44 1.41 0.79
CA SER A 129 -18.58 0.91 1.57
C SER A 129 -19.70 1.93 1.72
N GLY A 130 -19.43 3.21 1.50
CA GLY A 130 -20.41 4.28 1.65
C GLY A 130 -19.85 5.67 1.36
N ILE A 131 -20.71 6.66 1.61
CA ILE A 131 -20.37 8.09 1.53
C ILE A 131 -20.82 8.70 2.85
N ASN A 132 -19.97 9.51 3.49
CA ASN A 132 -20.32 10.19 4.74
C ASN A 132 -21.21 11.44 4.49
N ASP A 133 -21.65 12.09 5.57
CA ASP A 133 -22.52 13.28 5.52
C ASP A 133 -21.87 14.48 4.80
N ALA A 134 -20.54 14.49 4.67
CA ALA A 134 -19.80 15.52 3.93
C ALA A 134 -19.62 15.16 2.45
N GLY A 135 -20.16 14.03 1.98
CA GLY A 135 -20.01 13.56 0.60
C GLY A 135 -18.69 12.84 0.32
N ILE A 136 -17.92 12.48 1.34
CA ILE A 136 -16.61 11.82 1.19
C ILE A 136 -16.82 10.31 1.18
N PRO A 137 -16.35 9.60 0.12
CA PRO A 137 -16.39 8.15 0.06
C PRO A 137 -15.46 7.52 1.11
N TYR A 138 -15.89 6.43 1.71
CA TYR A 138 -15.09 5.67 2.66
C TYR A 138 -15.28 4.16 2.48
N GLY A 139 -14.33 3.38 2.99
CA GLY A 139 -14.39 1.93 2.95
C GLY A 139 -13.14 1.29 3.53
N SER A 140 -12.51 0.41 2.77
CA SER A 140 -11.13 -0.03 2.97
C SER A 140 -10.27 0.67 1.93
N SER A 141 -9.33 1.49 2.39
CA SER A 141 -8.45 2.28 1.53
C SER A 141 -7.11 2.45 2.25
N GLU A 142 -6.02 1.99 1.63
CA GLU A 142 -4.70 1.90 2.24
C GLU A 142 -3.64 2.51 1.32
N PRO A 143 -3.63 3.88 1.19
CA PRO A 143 -2.94 4.60 0.15
C PRO A 143 -1.44 4.33 0.08
N GLY A 144 -0.98 3.87 -1.10
CA GLY A 144 0.42 3.67 -1.44
C GLY A 144 0.94 4.76 -2.37
N ILE A 145 2.05 5.41 -1.99
CA ILE A 145 2.76 6.38 -2.82
C ILE A 145 3.39 5.64 -4.01
N VAL A 146 3.23 6.20 -5.20
CA VAL A 146 3.80 5.64 -6.42
C VAL A 146 4.91 6.56 -6.94
N GLU A 147 6.09 5.99 -7.11
CA GLU A 147 7.22 6.62 -7.74
C GLU A 147 7.58 5.87 -9.03
N VAL A 148 8.06 6.60 -10.03
CA VAL A 148 8.44 6.06 -11.32
C VAL A 148 9.87 6.47 -11.69
N MET A 149 10.54 5.71 -12.55
CA MET A 149 11.89 6.02 -12.99
C MET A 149 12.11 5.57 -14.43
N GLN A 150 12.80 6.41 -15.19
CA GLN A 150 13.37 6.04 -16.47
C GLN A 150 14.78 5.49 -16.28
N ASP A 151 15.13 4.37 -16.93
CA ASP A 151 16.50 3.88 -17.04
C ASP A 151 17.29 4.76 -18.02
N SER A 152 17.77 5.89 -17.52
CA SER A 152 18.42 6.92 -18.33
C SER A 152 19.84 6.53 -18.77
N ASN A 153 20.47 5.66 -17.99
CA ASN A 153 21.84 5.19 -18.26
C ASN A 153 21.86 3.83 -19.00
N GLY A 154 20.71 3.15 -19.16
CA GLY A 154 20.54 1.91 -19.90
C GLY A 154 21.19 0.68 -19.25
N ASN A 155 21.37 0.70 -17.92
CA ASN A 155 22.03 -0.40 -17.20
C ASN A 155 21.06 -1.46 -16.64
N GLY A 156 19.73 -1.22 -16.73
CA GLY A 156 18.68 -2.10 -16.25
C GLY A 156 18.53 -2.11 -14.73
N LEU A 157 19.09 -1.12 -14.02
CA LEU A 157 19.02 -1.00 -12.57
C LEU A 157 18.23 0.25 -12.16
N PRO A 158 17.49 0.22 -11.04
CA PRO A 158 16.70 1.35 -10.55
C PRO A 158 17.59 2.32 -9.75
N ASP A 159 18.66 2.84 -10.36
CA ASP A 159 19.68 3.68 -9.72
C ASP A 159 19.78 5.10 -10.30
N ASP A 160 18.84 5.46 -11.16
CA ASP A 160 18.65 6.84 -11.66
C ASP A 160 17.78 7.67 -10.70
N GLY A 161 17.18 8.75 -11.16
CA GLY A 161 16.33 9.62 -10.34
C GLY A 161 14.87 9.15 -10.27
N TRP A 162 14.35 8.91 -9.07
CA TRP A 162 12.94 8.64 -8.86
C TRP A 162 12.11 9.91 -8.98
N LEU A 163 10.95 9.80 -9.61
CA LEU A 163 9.92 10.83 -9.73
C LEU A 163 8.65 10.34 -9.03
N GLU A 164 8.11 11.13 -8.09
CA GLU A 164 6.85 10.80 -7.43
C GLU A 164 5.66 11.22 -8.30
N LEU A 165 4.67 10.36 -8.44
CA LEU A 165 3.40 10.75 -9.06
C LEU A 165 2.56 11.49 -8.01
N ARG A 166 2.32 12.79 -8.25
CA ARG A 166 1.63 13.67 -7.32
C ARG A 166 0.16 13.26 -7.19
N GLY A 167 -0.22 12.78 -6.00
CA GLY A 167 -1.60 12.53 -5.64
C GLY A 167 -2.25 13.69 -4.88
N GLU A 168 -3.51 13.52 -4.50
CA GLU A 168 -4.36 14.52 -3.85
C GLU A 168 -3.75 15.10 -2.56
N CYS A 169 -3.05 14.28 -1.76
CA CYS A 169 -2.46 14.68 -0.48
C CYS A 169 -0.98 15.06 -0.57
N TYR A 170 -0.44 15.30 -1.78
CA TYR A 170 0.99 15.56 -1.97
C TYR A 170 1.50 16.75 -1.13
N GLU A 171 0.75 17.86 -1.08
CA GLU A 171 1.14 19.08 -0.36
C GLU A 171 0.97 18.96 1.16
N ASP A 172 0.13 18.02 1.62
CA ASP A 172 -0.13 17.76 3.04
C ASP A 172 0.79 16.66 3.62
N ALA A 173 1.59 16.01 2.77
CA ALA A 173 2.49 14.93 3.17
C ALA A 173 3.71 15.47 3.93
N LEU A 174 4.14 14.74 4.96
CA LEU A 174 5.38 15.02 5.67
C LEU A 174 6.56 14.41 4.91
N SER A 175 7.49 15.25 4.46
CA SER A 175 8.73 14.82 3.82
C SER A 175 9.81 14.49 4.85
N ASP A 176 10.87 13.80 4.42
CA ASP A 176 12.02 13.42 5.26
C ASP A 176 11.62 12.65 6.53
N TYR A 177 10.56 11.87 6.43
CA TYR A 177 10.04 11.08 7.54
C TYR A 177 10.75 9.72 7.62
N PHE A 178 10.90 9.18 8.82
CA PHE A 178 11.35 7.80 9.02
C PHE A 178 10.63 7.13 10.17
N VAL A 179 10.55 5.80 10.09
CA VAL A 179 10.03 4.94 11.14
C VAL A 179 11.02 3.79 11.38
N ILE A 180 11.29 3.51 12.65
CA ILE A 180 12.08 2.37 13.10
C ILE A 180 11.11 1.38 13.74
N TYR A 181 11.04 0.17 13.18
CA TYR A 181 10.29 -0.95 13.73
C TYR A 181 11.23 -1.87 14.49
N THR A 182 10.81 -2.27 15.69
CA THR A 182 11.54 -3.22 16.53
C THR A 182 10.75 -4.53 16.56
N PRO A 183 11.42 -5.68 16.31
CA PRO A 183 10.72 -6.96 16.39
C PRO A 183 10.15 -7.19 17.76
N ASP A 184 9.11 -7.94 17.77
CA ASP A 184 8.15 -8.26 18.79
C ASP A 184 8.67 -8.38 20.24
N GLY A 185 7.80 -7.87 21.13
CA GLY A 185 7.82 -8.21 22.53
C GLY A 185 7.25 -9.62 22.79
N GLU A 186 6.99 -9.92 24.06
CA GLU A 186 6.48 -11.23 24.52
C GLU A 186 5.12 -11.62 23.88
N ASP A 187 4.34 -10.63 23.41
CA ASP A 187 3.00 -10.82 22.86
C ASP A 187 2.95 -10.76 21.31
N GLY A 188 4.11 -10.68 20.64
CA GLY A 188 4.18 -10.57 19.17
C GLY A 188 3.90 -9.16 18.60
N ASP A 189 3.62 -8.17 19.44
CA ASP A 189 3.39 -6.79 19.07
C ASP A 189 4.65 -6.14 18.47
N ILE A 190 4.49 -5.35 17.41
CA ILE A 190 5.60 -4.61 16.79
C ILE A 190 5.62 -3.17 17.31
N ALA A 191 6.64 -2.83 18.07
CA ALA A 191 6.86 -1.45 18.51
C ALA A 191 7.52 -0.63 17.42
N TRP A 192 7.12 0.66 17.31
CA TRP A 192 7.77 1.59 16.39
C TRP A 192 7.98 2.97 17.00
N ILE A 193 8.99 3.68 16.48
CA ILE A 193 9.27 5.08 16.76
C ILE A 193 9.51 5.82 15.44
N ALA A 194 8.97 7.03 15.33
CA ALA A 194 9.11 7.87 14.14
C ALA A 194 9.99 9.10 14.37
N SER A 195 10.38 9.75 13.27
CA SER A 195 11.29 10.92 13.26
C SER A 195 10.76 12.12 14.01
N ASP A 196 9.45 12.28 14.14
CA ASP A 196 8.80 13.35 14.91
C ASP A 196 8.71 13.05 16.41
N GLY A 197 9.25 11.90 16.86
CA GLY A 197 9.22 11.45 18.24
C GLY A 197 7.93 10.71 18.62
N SER A 198 6.99 10.57 17.70
CA SER A 198 5.83 9.70 17.92
C SER A 198 6.26 8.25 18.04
N LEU A 199 5.49 7.47 18.80
CA LEU A 199 5.73 6.06 19.02
C LEU A 199 4.40 5.32 19.11
N GLY A 200 4.42 4.06 18.76
CA GLY A 200 3.22 3.22 18.82
C GLY A 200 3.53 1.75 18.73
N ILE A 201 2.47 0.98 18.56
CA ILE A 201 2.51 -0.47 18.48
C ILE A 201 1.57 -0.90 17.35
N ILE A 202 2.01 -1.83 16.52
CA ILE A 202 1.13 -2.66 15.69
C ILE A 202 0.77 -3.86 16.57
N PRO A 203 -0.49 -3.96 17.04
CA PRO A 203 -0.89 -5.04 17.93
C PRO A 203 -1.00 -6.37 17.17
N HIS A 204 -0.48 -7.44 17.75
CA HIS A 204 -0.65 -8.76 17.20
C HIS A 204 -2.08 -9.27 17.42
N LEU A 205 -2.76 -9.64 16.33
CA LEU A 205 -4.17 -10.04 16.35
C LEU A 205 -4.32 -11.56 16.26
N ASP A 206 -3.87 -12.29 17.28
CA ASP A 206 -3.83 -13.77 17.35
C ASP A 206 -5.10 -14.47 16.83
N ALA A 207 -6.26 -13.87 17.07
CA ALA A 207 -7.54 -14.46 16.67
C ALA A 207 -7.77 -14.49 15.16
N PHE A 208 -7.04 -13.66 14.40
CA PHE A 208 -7.23 -13.48 12.95
C PHE A 208 -5.94 -13.79 12.18
N HIS A 209 -4.80 -13.40 12.72
CA HIS A 209 -3.49 -13.47 12.06
C HIS A 209 -2.44 -13.94 13.09
N ALA A 210 -2.37 -15.24 13.33
CA ALA A 210 -1.51 -15.84 14.36
C ALA A 210 -0.02 -15.99 13.95
N GLN A 211 0.33 -15.70 12.68
CA GLN A 211 1.70 -15.79 12.19
C GLN A 211 2.52 -14.55 12.64
N PRO A 212 3.86 -14.65 12.66
CA PRO A 212 4.71 -13.48 12.93
C PRO A 212 4.45 -12.32 11.95
N TYR A 213 4.44 -11.09 12.47
CA TYR A 213 4.27 -9.87 11.64
C TYR A 213 5.58 -9.33 11.12
N TYR A 214 6.70 -9.72 11.71
CA TYR A 214 8.02 -9.30 11.26
C TYR A 214 8.49 -10.16 10.08
N PRO A 215 9.07 -9.57 8.99
CA PRO A 215 9.54 -10.34 7.84
C PRO A 215 10.57 -11.39 8.23
N GLN A 216 10.27 -12.67 8.05
CA GLN A 216 11.06 -13.80 8.53
C GLN A 216 12.34 -14.06 7.70
N TRP A 217 12.50 -13.41 6.54
CA TRP A 217 13.69 -13.49 5.69
C TRP A 217 14.70 -12.36 5.95
N VAL A 218 14.44 -11.54 6.97
CA VAL A 218 15.29 -10.41 7.35
C VAL A 218 15.98 -10.71 8.67
N ASP A 219 17.30 -10.88 8.63
CA ASP A 219 18.14 -11.10 9.81
C ASP A 219 18.59 -9.73 10.38
N LYS A 220 17.65 -9.00 11.01
CA LYS A 220 17.92 -7.70 11.65
C LYS A 220 17.15 -7.58 12.96
N GLU A 221 17.77 -6.88 13.92
CA GLU A 221 17.09 -6.51 15.17
C GLU A 221 16.06 -5.40 14.97
N THR A 222 16.28 -4.50 13.99
CA THR A 222 15.37 -3.40 13.65
C THR A 222 15.29 -3.16 12.15
N LEU A 223 14.13 -2.71 11.68
CA LEU A 223 13.93 -2.21 10.32
C LEU A 223 13.69 -0.71 10.36
N THR A 224 14.35 0.03 9.47
CA THR A 224 14.14 1.47 9.32
C THR A 224 13.73 1.78 7.90
N PHE A 225 12.60 2.47 7.77
CA PHE A 225 12.09 2.95 6.49
C PHE A 225 12.15 4.47 6.45
N TYR A 226 12.36 5.03 5.25
CA TYR A 226 12.45 6.47 4.99
C TYR A 226 11.50 6.81 3.85
N GLY A 227 10.88 7.98 3.89
CA GLY A 227 10.02 8.42 2.81
C GLY A 227 9.13 9.59 3.17
N LYS A 228 8.01 9.70 2.46
CA LYS A 228 6.94 10.64 2.79
C LYS A 228 5.85 9.94 3.58
N ARG A 229 5.26 10.65 4.54
CA ARG A 229 4.08 10.21 5.27
C ARG A 229 2.87 11.00 4.82
N LEU A 230 1.87 10.32 4.27
CA LEU A 230 0.56 10.87 3.97
C LEU A 230 -0.21 11.16 5.26
N PRO A 231 -1.19 12.06 5.22
CA PRO A 231 -2.14 12.24 6.33
C PRO A 231 -2.84 10.93 6.69
N ASP A 232 -3.22 10.80 7.96
CA ASP A 232 -4.07 9.69 8.40
C ASP A 232 -5.40 9.74 7.63
N ASN A 233 -5.85 8.60 7.09
CA ASN A 233 -7.03 8.52 6.25
C ASN A 233 -8.22 7.80 6.91
N GLY A 234 -8.08 7.39 8.16
CA GLY A 234 -9.10 6.64 8.88
C GLY A 234 -9.57 7.31 10.15
N PHE A 235 -10.84 7.09 10.48
CA PHE A 235 -11.40 7.52 11.75
C PHE A 235 -12.34 6.45 12.32
N TYR A 236 -12.43 6.42 13.65
CA TYR A 236 -13.39 5.56 14.34
C TYR A 236 -14.78 6.17 14.29
N ASN A 237 -15.70 5.49 13.60
CA ASN A 237 -17.11 5.87 13.53
C ASN A 237 -17.87 5.28 14.73
N ALA A 238 -18.15 6.09 15.75
CA ALA A 238 -18.83 5.65 16.97
C ALA A 238 -20.28 5.20 16.72
N ALA A 239 -20.93 5.63 15.64
CA ALA A 239 -22.30 5.24 15.31
C ALA A 239 -22.36 3.81 14.75
N THR A 240 -21.33 3.39 14.02
CA THR A 240 -21.25 2.05 13.42
C THR A 240 -20.36 1.10 14.22
N GLY A 241 -19.50 1.64 15.11
CA GLY A 241 -18.50 0.87 15.85
C GLY A 241 -17.33 0.39 14.97
N LYS A 242 -17.11 1.00 13.81
CA LYS A 242 -16.08 0.61 12.82
C LYS A 242 -15.13 1.75 12.54
N PHE A 243 -13.98 1.40 11.97
CA PHE A 243 -13.12 2.36 11.29
C PHE A 243 -13.58 2.51 9.85
N ASP A 244 -13.67 3.75 9.39
CA ASP A 244 -13.96 4.13 8.03
C ASP A 244 -12.68 4.75 7.44
N LEU A 245 -12.15 4.20 6.34
CA LEU A 245 -10.93 4.66 5.70
C LEU A 245 -11.28 5.40 4.41
N PHE A 246 -10.72 6.61 4.24
CA PHE A 246 -10.96 7.45 3.06
C PHE A 246 -9.92 7.18 1.98
N GLY A 247 -10.36 7.16 0.71
CA GLY A 247 -9.48 7.15 -0.44
C GLY A 247 -8.91 8.54 -0.73
N TYR A 248 -7.67 8.57 -1.20
CA TYR A 248 -6.99 9.73 -1.77
C TYR A 248 -6.68 9.45 -3.24
N ALA A 249 -7.12 10.31 -4.16
CA ALA A 249 -6.88 10.11 -5.58
C ALA A 249 -5.38 10.19 -5.93
N GLY A 250 -4.93 9.40 -6.91
CA GLY A 250 -3.54 9.39 -7.36
C GLY A 250 -2.58 8.56 -6.50
N TYR A 251 -3.11 7.60 -5.72
CA TYR A 251 -2.32 6.64 -4.93
C TYR A 251 -2.77 5.22 -5.24
N ALA A 252 -1.85 4.26 -5.12
CA ALA A 252 -2.16 2.84 -5.19
C ALA A 252 -3.09 2.43 -4.04
N ASP A 253 -3.90 1.41 -4.23
CA ASP A 253 -4.77 0.80 -3.20
C ASP A 253 -5.62 1.82 -2.41
N SER A 254 -6.05 2.87 -3.07
CA SER A 254 -6.78 3.99 -2.48
C SER A 254 -8.23 4.06 -2.93
N PHE A 255 -8.50 3.62 -4.15
CA PHE A 255 -9.83 3.47 -4.73
C PHE A 255 -9.93 2.12 -5.43
N PRO A 256 -11.17 1.57 -5.59
CA PRO A 256 -11.37 0.36 -6.39
C PRO A 256 -10.78 0.49 -7.80
N ASP A 257 -10.25 -0.59 -8.35
CA ASP A 257 -9.64 -0.61 -9.70
C ASP A 257 -10.60 -0.14 -10.80
N THR A 258 -11.91 -0.23 -10.57
CA THR A 258 -12.95 0.26 -11.50
C THR A 258 -13.26 1.74 -11.37
N ASP A 259 -12.67 2.42 -10.40
CA ASP A 259 -12.85 3.86 -10.18
C ASP A 259 -11.77 4.64 -10.93
N GLU A 260 -12.14 5.70 -11.66
CA GLU A 260 -11.19 6.54 -12.40
C GLU A 260 -10.11 7.17 -11.52
N ARG A 261 -10.39 7.36 -10.22
CA ARG A 261 -9.44 7.89 -9.24
C ARG A 261 -8.31 6.91 -8.88
N SER A 262 -8.41 5.64 -9.29
CA SER A 262 -7.33 4.65 -9.16
C SER A 262 -6.29 4.76 -10.28
N THR A 263 -6.54 5.58 -11.30
CA THR A 263 -5.61 5.76 -12.43
C THR A 263 -4.53 6.78 -12.11
N LEU A 264 -3.38 6.60 -12.72
CA LEU A 264 -2.17 7.40 -12.54
C LEU A 264 -1.68 7.91 -13.89
N ASP A 265 -1.25 9.17 -13.91
CA ASP A 265 -0.82 9.89 -15.11
C ASP A 265 0.63 10.37 -14.90
N LEU A 266 1.52 10.03 -15.82
CA LEU A 266 2.93 10.41 -15.78
C LEU A 266 3.15 11.92 -15.89
N ASP A 267 2.17 12.67 -16.39
CA ASP A 267 2.20 14.13 -16.43
C ASP A 267 2.17 14.76 -15.01
N ASN A 268 1.75 13.99 -13.99
CA ASN A 268 1.77 14.41 -12.59
C ASN A 268 3.11 14.17 -11.88
N ALA A 269 4.13 13.72 -12.60
CA ALA A 269 5.43 13.39 -12.02
C ALA A 269 6.19 14.64 -11.55
N VAL A 270 6.82 14.53 -10.37
CA VAL A 270 7.66 15.57 -9.76
C VAL A 270 8.99 15.00 -9.30
N ASP A 271 10.03 15.85 -9.36
CA ASP A 271 11.37 15.52 -8.83
C ASP A 271 11.41 15.60 -7.29
N ALA A 272 12.54 15.22 -6.70
CA ALA A 272 12.76 15.27 -5.26
C ALA A 272 12.67 16.70 -4.66
N SER A 273 12.69 17.74 -5.49
CA SER A 273 12.50 19.14 -5.07
C SER A 273 11.04 19.62 -5.24
N GLY A 274 10.14 18.75 -5.71
CA GLY A 274 8.74 19.06 -5.98
C GLY A 274 8.49 19.80 -7.30
N ASN A 275 9.50 19.93 -8.16
CA ASN A 275 9.30 20.53 -9.47
C ASN A 275 8.70 19.51 -10.44
N THR A 276 7.80 19.95 -11.31
CA THR A 276 7.27 19.11 -12.39
C THR A 276 8.41 18.55 -13.23
N ALA A 277 8.44 17.23 -13.40
CA ALA A 277 9.47 16.50 -14.12
C ALA A 277 8.84 15.33 -14.89
N VAL A 278 8.17 15.65 -15.98
CA VAL A 278 7.40 14.68 -16.79
C VAL A 278 8.35 13.80 -17.58
N PRO A 279 8.39 12.46 -17.31
CA PRO A 279 9.22 11.55 -18.07
C PRO A 279 8.59 11.25 -19.45
N ALA A 280 9.40 11.01 -20.46
CA ALA A 280 8.91 10.57 -21.76
C ALA A 280 8.51 9.08 -21.75
N GLN A 281 9.13 8.32 -20.86
CA GLN A 281 8.85 6.91 -20.59
C GLN A 281 9.34 6.52 -19.21
N ILE A 282 8.88 5.36 -18.72
CA ILE A 282 9.36 4.76 -17.46
C ILE A 282 9.71 3.29 -17.66
N ASP A 283 10.68 2.82 -16.89
CA ASP A 283 11.16 1.45 -16.86
C ASP A 283 10.90 0.78 -15.51
N PHE A 284 10.83 1.59 -14.45
CA PHE A 284 10.65 1.12 -13.08
C PHE A 284 9.50 1.84 -12.38
N ILE A 285 8.87 1.11 -11.46
CA ILE A 285 7.80 1.62 -10.57
C ILE A 285 8.17 1.20 -9.16
N ARG A 286 8.03 2.11 -8.18
CA ARG A 286 8.09 1.81 -6.75
C ARG A 286 6.77 2.17 -6.12
N ILE A 287 6.25 1.27 -5.30
CA ILE A 287 5.05 1.51 -4.51
C ILE A 287 5.43 1.38 -3.03
N THR A 288 5.02 2.36 -2.21
CA THR A 288 5.37 2.44 -0.79
C THR A 288 4.11 2.72 0.02
N THR A 289 3.84 1.96 1.08
CA THR A 289 2.74 2.27 2.02
C THR A 289 2.91 3.67 2.59
N GLY A 290 1.95 4.56 2.32
CA GLY A 290 2.05 5.99 2.60
C GLY A 290 1.53 6.42 3.97
N VAL A 291 0.63 5.65 4.61
CA VAL A 291 -0.08 6.05 5.84
C VAL A 291 0.46 5.30 7.04
N LEU A 292 0.84 6.05 8.10
CA LEU A 292 1.25 5.49 9.39
C LEU A 292 0.07 5.49 10.36
N GLN A 293 -0.76 4.45 10.30
CA GLN A 293 -1.98 4.36 11.10
C GLN A 293 -2.27 2.93 11.54
N VAL A 294 -2.85 2.79 12.73
CA VAL A 294 -3.40 1.53 13.25
C VAL A 294 -4.90 1.72 13.51
N ASN A 295 -5.71 0.91 12.86
CA ASN A 295 -7.17 1.05 12.80
C ASN A 295 -7.89 0.08 13.75
N GLY A 296 -7.37 -0.07 14.96
CA GLY A 296 -7.93 -0.96 15.99
C GLY A 296 -7.99 -2.42 15.51
N PRO A 297 -9.17 -3.03 15.43
CA PRO A 297 -9.32 -4.43 15.01
C PRO A 297 -8.97 -4.70 13.53
N LEU A 298 -8.84 -3.68 12.71
CA LEU A 298 -8.41 -3.82 11.31
C LEU A 298 -6.89 -3.95 11.18
N GLY A 299 -6.14 -3.66 12.26
CA GLY A 299 -4.69 -3.68 12.23
C GLY A 299 -4.08 -2.38 11.69
N GLU A 300 -2.84 -2.47 11.24
CA GLU A 300 -2.14 -1.36 10.58
C GLU A 300 -2.72 -1.06 9.19
N CYS A 301 -2.46 0.14 8.69
CA CYS A 301 -2.68 0.47 7.28
C CYS A 301 -1.55 -0.17 6.47
N SER A 302 -1.92 -1.06 5.54
CA SER A 302 -1.00 -1.88 4.75
C SER A 302 -1.43 -1.88 3.30
N THR A 303 -0.68 -1.22 2.43
CA THR A 303 -0.98 -1.22 0.99
C THR A 303 -0.83 -2.63 0.42
N GLU A 304 -1.89 -3.17 -0.19
CA GLU A 304 -1.89 -4.42 -0.93
C GLU A 304 -2.01 -4.14 -2.43
N ILE A 305 -1.16 -4.79 -3.21
CA ILE A 305 -1.20 -4.66 -4.68
C ILE A 305 -1.29 -6.02 -5.35
N SER A 306 -2.01 -6.09 -6.47
CA SER A 306 -2.22 -7.34 -7.22
C SER A 306 -1.71 -7.30 -8.65
N GLY A 307 -1.16 -6.18 -9.12
CA GLY A 307 -0.55 -6.04 -10.44
C GLY A 307 -0.56 -4.62 -10.98
N ILE A 308 -0.02 -4.48 -12.18
CA ILE A 308 0.01 -3.22 -12.94
C ILE A 308 -0.85 -3.40 -14.19
N GLU A 309 -1.68 -2.41 -14.49
CA GLU A 309 -2.44 -2.32 -15.73
C GLU A 309 -2.09 -1.04 -16.49
N ILE A 310 -2.12 -1.13 -17.82
CA ILE A 310 -1.91 0.00 -18.74
C ILE A 310 -3.10 0.10 -19.69
N PRO A 311 -3.45 1.30 -20.20
CA PRO A 311 -4.51 1.45 -21.18
C PRO A 311 -4.12 0.82 -22.52
N VAL A 312 -5.10 0.28 -23.24
CA VAL A 312 -4.95 -0.25 -24.61
C VAL A 312 -5.53 0.78 -25.56
N PHE A 313 -4.69 1.32 -26.44
CA PHE A 313 -5.06 2.29 -27.45
C PHE A 313 -5.34 1.64 -28.81
#